data_100f6cfdd2e1f995d143c75f739a16b0
#
_entry.id   100f6cfdd2e1f995d143c75f739a16b0
#
_cell.length_a   1.000
_cell.length_b   1.000
_cell.length_c   1.000
_cell.angle_alpha   90.00
_cell.angle_beta   90.00
_cell.angle_gamma   90.00
#
_symmetry.space_group_name_H-M   'P 1'
#
loop_
_entity.id
_entity.type
_entity.pdbx_description
1 polymer ?
#
loop_
_entity_poly.entity_id
_entity_poly.type
_entity_poly.pdbx_seq_one_letter_code
_entity_poly.pdbx_strand_id
1 'polypeptide(L)'
;YGKDNIVRNNIFAFGGDGAFRITRNEEHNSLTLSNNILVTDNATMYALTTDPDWFVDNGNTYWDYTNGGNVYSGDSMSFFERKSMVIMTARGYYNNAVFADPMFRDPENRDFTLALNSPALETGFVPFEYNAGTKTLF
;
A
#
# COMPACT_ATOMS: atom_id res chain seq x y z
N TYR A 1 5.19 -20.54 -8.29
CA TYR A 1 5.14 -19.33 -7.51
C TYR A 1 3.69 -19.02 -7.15
N GLY A 2 3.50 -18.13 -6.18
CA GLY A 2 2.20 -17.89 -5.57
C GLY A 2 1.11 -17.50 -6.55
N LYS A 3 -0.10 -17.98 -6.31
CA LYS A 3 -1.27 -17.71 -7.13
C LYS A 3 -2.47 -17.49 -6.21
N ASP A 4 -3.27 -16.48 -6.54
CA ASP A 4 -4.51 -16.17 -5.85
C ASP A 4 -4.36 -15.96 -4.33
N ASN A 5 -3.23 -15.44 -3.90
CA ASN A 5 -3.00 -15.08 -2.51
C ASN A 5 -3.82 -13.86 -2.14
N ILE A 6 -4.24 -13.78 -0.89
CA ILE A 6 -4.99 -12.64 -0.37
C ILE A 6 -4.17 -11.93 0.69
N VAL A 7 -3.98 -10.63 0.50
CA VAL A 7 -3.30 -9.74 1.45
C VAL A 7 -4.28 -8.63 1.80
N ARG A 8 -4.81 -8.68 3.01
CA ARG A 8 -5.84 -7.72 3.41
C ARG A 8 -5.68 -7.26 4.85
N ASN A 9 -6.17 -6.07 5.12
CA ASN A 9 -6.22 -5.47 6.45
C ASN A 9 -4.85 -5.38 7.13
N ASN A 10 -3.83 -5.02 6.35
CA ASN A 10 -2.46 -4.83 6.84
C ASN A 10 -2.07 -3.36 6.76
N ILE A 11 -1.03 -3.03 7.52
CA ILE A 11 -0.34 -1.74 7.42
C ILE A 11 1.07 -2.01 6.94
N PHE A 12 1.42 -1.47 5.77
CA PHE A 12 2.77 -1.51 5.20
C PHE A 12 3.37 -0.13 5.30
N ALA A 13 4.41 0.02 6.10
CA ALA A 13 4.95 1.34 6.41
C ALA A 13 6.45 1.40 6.24
N PHE A 14 6.90 2.42 5.51
CA PHE A 14 8.30 2.83 5.42
C PHE A 14 9.27 1.80 4.86
N GLY A 15 8.82 0.99 3.91
CA GLY A 15 9.69 0.09 3.16
C GLY A 15 10.70 0.88 2.32
N GLY A 16 11.96 0.46 2.32
CA GLY A 16 13.04 1.17 1.63
C GLY A 16 12.92 1.16 0.11
N ASP A 17 12.54 0.03 -0.46
CA ASP A 17 12.37 -0.12 -1.92
C ASP A 17 10.94 0.18 -2.39
N GLY A 18 10.03 0.32 -1.47
CA GLY A 18 8.62 0.54 -1.73
C GLY A 18 7.78 0.03 -0.57
N ALA A 19 6.51 0.42 -0.54
CA ALA A 19 5.61 -0.08 0.49
C ALA A 19 5.27 -1.55 0.28
N PHE A 20 5.18 -1.97 -0.99
CA PHE A 20 4.94 -3.35 -1.37
C PHE A 20 5.68 -3.67 -2.67
N ARG A 21 6.24 -4.86 -2.76
CA ARG A 21 7.00 -5.26 -3.94
C ARG A 21 6.43 -6.54 -4.55
N ILE A 22 6.25 -6.54 -5.88
CA ILE A 22 5.79 -7.68 -6.65
C ILE A 22 6.81 -7.95 -7.75
N THR A 23 7.49 -9.09 -7.70
CA THR A 23 8.69 -9.35 -8.51
C THR A 23 8.52 -10.40 -9.60
N ARG A 24 7.41 -11.12 -9.62
CA ARG A 24 7.18 -12.19 -10.61
C ARG A 24 6.13 -11.78 -11.62
N ASN A 25 6.53 -11.73 -12.88
CA ASN A 25 5.63 -11.42 -13.98
C ASN A 25 5.09 -12.70 -14.61
N GLU A 26 4.05 -13.24 -14.03
CA GLU A 26 3.40 -14.47 -14.50
C GLU A 26 1.94 -14.18 -14.85
N GLU A 27 1.49 -14.71 -16.00
CA GLU A 27 0.14 -14.43 -16.53
C GLU A 27 -0.97 -15.13 -15.72
N HIS A 28 -1.09 -14.78 -14.47
CA HIS A 28 -2.20 -15.18 -13.61
C HIS A 28 -2.30 -14.21 -12.45
N ASN A 29 -3.43 -14.23 -11.76
CA ASN A 29 -3.57 -13.41 -10.57
C ASN A 29 -2.64 -13.93 -9.46
N SER A 30 -1.59 -13.18 -9.19
CA SER A 30 -0.63 -13.53 -8.14
C SER A 30 -1.21 -13.31 -6.75
N LEU A 31 -1.93 -12.20 -6.59
CA LEU A 31 -2.49 -11.85 -5.29
C LEU A 31 -3.60 -10.80 -5.43
N THR A 32 -4.38 -10.69 -4.38
CA THR A 32 -5.36 -9.62 -4.21
C THR A 32 -4.96 -8.81 -2.98
N LEU A 33 -4.72 -7.51 -3.18
CA LEU A 33 -4.46 -6.55 -2.10
C LEU A 33 -5.75 -5.79 -1.83
N SER A 34 -6.31 -5.93 -0.64
CA SER A 34 -7.55 -5.23 -0.29
C SER A 34 -7.55 -4.72 1.14
N ASN A 35 -8.14 -3.55 1.33
CA ASN A 35 -8.34 -2.97 2.66
C ASN A 35 -7.04 -2.81 3.46
N ASN A 36 -5.95 -2.49 2.78
CA ASN A 36 -4.67 -2.22 3.41
C ASN A 36 -4.40 -0.72 3.50
N ILE A 37 -3.48 -0.35 4.37
CA ILE A 37 -2.92 1.00 4.43
C ILE A 37 -1.44 0.89 4.08
N LEU A 38 -1.02 1.63 3.06
CA LEU A 38 0.35 1.63 2.58
C LEU A 38 0.89 3.05 2.66
N VAL A 39 1.95 3.23 3.42
CA VAL A 39 2.58 4.54 3.58
C VAL A 39 4.07 4.47 3.30
N THR A 40 4.57 5.51 2.68
CA THR A 40 5.99 5.70 2.38
C THR A 40 6.45 7.08 2.84
N ASP A 41 7.73 7.28 2.77
CA ASP A 41 8.32 8.61 2.90
C ASP A 41 9.32 8.81 1.77
N ASN A 42 8.86 9.50 0.72
CA ASN A 42 9.62 9.78 -0.50
C ASN A 42 10.15 8.50 -1.18
N ALA A 43 9.30 7.49 -1.27
CA ALA A 43 9.62 6.22 -1.92
C ALA A 43 8.49 5.78 -2.86
N THR A 44 8.80 4.85 -3.76
CA THR A 44 7.81 4.24 -4.63
C THR A 44 6.79 3.46 -3.79
N MET A 45 5.51 3.59 -4.10
CA MET A 45 4.47 2.87 -3.37
C MET A 45 4.49 1.37 -3.71
N TYR A 46 4.33 1.06 -4.98
CA TYR A 46 4.46 -0.30 -5.50
C TYR A 46 5.71 -0.44 -6.34
N ALA A 47 6.68 -1.21 -5.85
CA ALA A 47 7.84 -1.58 -6.64
C ALA A 47 7.46 -2.80 -7.49
N LEU A 48 7.23 -2.57 -8.78
CA LEU A 48 6.69 -3.58 -9.68
C LEU A 48 7.74 -4.05 -10.68
N THR A 49 7.91 -5.35 -10.77
CA THR A 49 8.52 -6.03 -11.90
C THR A 49 7.51 -6.98 -12.56
N THR A 50 6.25 -6.77 -12.29
CA THR A 50 5.13 -7.51 -12.87
C THR A 50 4.16 -6.56 -13.55
N ASP A 51 3.43 -7.07 -14.53
CA ASP A 51 2.35 -6.33 -15.17
C ASP A 51 1.22 -6.09 -14.16
N PRO A 52 0.69 -4.87 -14.07
CA PRO A 52 -0.41 -4.58 -13.16
C PRO A 52 -1.70 -5.36 -13.44
N ASP A 53 -1.81 -6.00 -14.60
CA ASP A 53 -2.94 -6.88 -14.90
C ASP A 53 -2.87 -8.22 -14.14
N TRP A 54 -1.72 -8.55 -13.57
CA TRP A 54 -1.51 -9.85 -12.90
C TRP A 54 -1.67 -9.80 -11.38
N PHE A 55 -2.26 -8.74 -10.87
CA PHE A 55 -2.70 -8.68 -9.47
C PHE A 55 -3.94 -7.80 -9.36
N VAL A 56 -4.70 -8.00 -8.29
CA VAL A 56 -5.90 -7.22 -7.99
C VAL A 56 -5.63 -6.30 -6.83
N ASP A 57 -6.03 -5.05 -6.98
CA ASP A 57 -5.91 -4.03 -5.96
C ASP A 57 -7.28 -3.39 -5.75
N ASN A 58 -7.80 -3.43 -4.55
CA ASN A 58 -9.15 -2.93 -4.29
C ASN A 58 -9.31 -2.41 -2.85
N GLY A 59 -9.59 -1.13 -2.72
CA GLY A 59 -9.92 -0.54 -1.43
C GLY A 59 -8.72 -0.37 -0.50
N ASN A 60 -7.60 0.10 -1.04
CA ASN A 60 -6.42 0.39 -0.23
C ASN A 60 -6.25 1.90 -0.07
N THR A 61 -5.60 2.30 1.02
CA THR A 61 -5.22 3.69 1.29
C THR A 61 -3.73 3.87 1.04
N TYR A 62 -3.38 4.92 0.32
CA TYR A 62 -2.00 5.23 -0.07
C TYR A 62 -1.62 6.63 0.35
N TRP A 63 -0.46 6.76 0.97
CA TRP A 63 0.05 8.07 1.39
C TRP A 63 1.57 8.09 1.43
N ASP A 64 2.14 9.21 0.97
CA ASP A 64 3.57 9.49 1.08
C ASP A 64 3.76 10.73 1.95
N TYR A 65 4.50 10.60 3.03
CA TYR A 65 4.66 11.71 3.98
C TYR A 65 5.45 12.90 3.43
N THR A 66 6.17 12.72 2.33
CA THR A 66 6.82 13.82 1.62
C THR A 66 5.94 14.35 0.49
N ASN A 67 5.33 13.47 -0.30
CA ASN A 67 4.66 13.83 -1.55
C ASN A 67 3.12 13.79 -1.46
N GLY A 68 2.58 13.46 -0.29
CA GLY A 68 1.13 13.38 -0.10
C GLY A 68 0.49 12.25 -0.89
N GLY A 69 -0.59 12.56 -1.58
CA GLY A 69 -1.29 11.61 -2.44
C GLY A 69 -0.63 11.38 -3.79
N ASN A 70 0.46 12.05 -4.11
CA ASN A 70 1.20 11.84 -5.34
C ASN A 70 2.13 10.63 -5.21
N VAL A 71 1.57 9.45 -5.33
CA VAL A 71 2.26 8.18 -5.18
C VAL A 71 2.43 7.49 -6.52
N TYR A 72 3.43 6.63 -6.61
CA TYR A 72 3.84 6.03 -7.86
C TYR A 72 3.97 4.53 -7.73
N SER A 73 3.69 3.84 -8.84
CA SER A 73 3.99 2.43 -9.01
C SER A 73 5.00 2.25 -10.14
N GLY A 74 5.72 1.14 -10.12
CA GLY A 74 6.71 0.80 -11.13
C GLY A 74 8.10 0.71 -10.54
N ASP A 75 9.06 0.40 -11.39
CA ASP A 75 10.45 0.23 -11.01
C ASP A 75 11.33 0.92 -12.04
N SER A 76 12.15 1.87 -11.59
CA SER A 76 13.08 2.58 -12.46
C SER A 76 14.20 1.68 -13.01
N MET A 77 14.38 0.51 -12.42
CA MET A 77 15.41 -0.46 -12.80
C MET A 77 14.90 -1.55 -13.72
N SER A 78 13.62 -1.53 -14.07
CA SER A 78 12.98 -2.58 -14.86
C SER A 78 12.27 -2.02 -16.08
N PHE A 79 11.61 -2.91 -16.82
CA PHE A 79 10.78 -2.55 -17.98
C PHE A 79 9.49 -1.82 -17.59
N PHE A 80 9.17 -1.77 -16.30
CA PHE A 80 7.95 -1.16 -15.83
C PHE A 80 8.22 0.28 -15.40
N GLU A 81 7.92 1.21 -16.30
CA GLU A 81 8.04 2.63 -16.07
C GLU A 81 7.29 3.06 -14.81
N ARG A 82 7.89 4.00 -14.08
CA ARG A 82 7.26 4.63 -12.94
C ARG A 82 6.03 5.41 -13.40
N LYS A 83 4.86 5.10 -12.86
CA LYS A 83 3.60 5.72 -13.23
C LYS A 83 2.85 6.25 -12.01
N SER A 84 2.19 7.38 -12.18
CA SER A 84 1.31 7.93 -11.16
C SER A 84 0.15 6.98 -10.89
N MET A 85 -0.03 6.57 -9.64
CA MET A 85 -1.13 5.70 -9.25
C MET A 85 -2.48 6.40 -9.39
N VAL A 86 -2.53 7.72 -9.17
CA VAL A 86 -3.77 8.49 -9.37
C VAL A 86 -4.21 8.43 -10.84
N ILE A 87 -3.27 8.58 -11.77
CA ILE A 87 -3.57 8.48 -13.20
C ILE A 87 -3.98 7.04 -13.58
N MET A 88 -3.30 6.05 -13.04
CA MET A 88 -3.63 4.64 -13.29
C MET A 88 -5.01 4.27 -12.76
N THR A 89 -5.42 4.86 -11.65
CA THR A 89 -6.76 4.67 -11.10
C THR A 89 -7.84 5.12 -12.08
N ALA A 90 -7.62 6.23 -12.79
CA ALA A 90 -8.53 6.70 -13.81
C ALA A 90 -8.64 5.74 -15.01
N ARG A 91 -7.68 4.83 -15.16
CA ARG A 91 -7.67 3.79 -16.20
C ARG A 91 -8.21 2.44 -15.74
N GLY A 92 -8.75 2.37 -14.53
CA GLY A 92 -9.37 1.15 -13.99
C GLY A 92 -8.46 0.30 -13.10
N TYR A 93 -7.24 0.75 -12.81
CA TYR A 93 -6.36 0.11 -11.83
C TYR A 93 -6.61 0.70 -10.44
N TYR A 94 -6.20 0.01 -9.39
CA TYR A 94 -6.32 0.47 -8.00
C TYR A 94 -7.73 0.93 -7.63
N ASN A 95 -8.71 0.04 -7.84
CA ASN A 95 -10.11 0.33 -7.62
C ASN A 95 -10.40 0.69 -6.16
N ASN A 96 -11.28 1.67 -5.97
CA ASN A 96 -11.67 2.18 -4.65
C ASN A 96 -10.48 2.65 -3.80
N ALA A 97 -9.42 3.11 -4.45
CA ALA A 97 -8.25 3.65 -3.77
C ALA A 97 -8.56 4.97 -3.08
N VAL A 98 -7.95 5.16 -1.93
CA VAL A 98 -7.99 6.42 -1.18
C VAL A 98 -6.57 6.98 -1.12
N PHE A 99 -6.37 8.15 -1.71
CA PHE A 99 -5.09 8.86 -1.70
C PHE A 99 -5.15 9.99 -0.68
N ALA A 100 -5.05 9.63 0.60
CA ALA A 100 -5.19 10.56 1.70
C ALA A 100 -4.37 10.12 2.90
N ASP A 101 -4.02 11.08 3.76
CA ASP A 101 -3.31 10.81 5.01
C ASP A 101 -4.18 9.89 5.88
N PRO A 102 -3.70 8.70 6.23
CA PRO A 102 -4.44 7.79 7.10
C PRO A 102 -4.61 8.32 8.52
N MET A 103 -3.93 9.38 8.89
CA MET A 103 -4.04 10.03 10.19
C MET A 103 -3.64 9.10 11.35
N PHE A 104 -2.48 8.47 11.20
CA PHE A 104 -1.85 7.75 12.30
C PHE A 104 -1.43 8.70 13.42
N ARG A 105 -1.54 8.26 14.66
CA ARG A 105 -1.24 9.10 15.82
C ARG A 105 0.22 9.55 15.89
N ASP A 106 1.15 8.63 15.66
CA ASP A 106 2.59 8.94 15.66
C ASP A 106 3.38 7.91 14.84
N PRO A 107 3.31 8.01 13.51
CA PRO A 107 3.92 7.00 12.64
C PRO A 107 5.43 6.99 12.71
N GLU A 108 6.08 8.10 13.02
CA GLU A 108 7.54 8.16 13.17
C GLU A 108 8.02 7.27 14.32
N ASN A 109 7.23 7.15 15.37
CA ASN A 109 7.49 6.28 16.51
C ASN A 109 6.75 4.96 16.42
N ARG A 110 6.28 4.59 15.23
CA ARG A 110 5.60 3.33 14.96
C ARG A 110 4.27 3.18 15.71
N ASP A 111 3.63 4.27 16.02
CA ASP A 111 2.28 4.26 16.55
C ASP A 111 1.29 4.45 15.41
N PHE A 112 0.72 3.34 14.92
CA PHE A 112 -0.20 3.31 13.81
C PHE A 112 -1.66 3.29 14.24
N THR A 113 -1.96 3.86 15.38
CA THR A 113 -3.33 4.05 15.83
C THR A 113 -4.00 5.10 14.94
N LEU A 114 -5.15 4.76 14.38
CA LEU A 114 -5.89 5.66 13.50
C LEU A 114 -6.74 6.64 14.31
N ALA A 115 -6.84 7.87 13.79
CA ALA A 115 -7.85 8.81 14.26
C ALA A 115 -9.25 8.26 13.92
N LEU A 116 -10.25 8.61 14.71
CA LEU A 116 -11.63 8.15 14.52
C LEU A 116 -12.23 8.56 13.18
N ASN A 117 -11.73 9.65 12.60
CA ASN A 117 -12.18 10.18 11.30
C ASN A 117 -11.20 9.85 10.18
N SER A 118 -10.32 8.86 10.35
CA SER A 118 -9.35 8.48 9.34
C SER A 118 -10.04 8.09 8.03
N PRO A 119 -9.57 8.62 6.88
CA PRO A 119 -10.12 8.21 5.58
C PRO A 119 -9.86 6.73 5.26
N ALA A 120 -8.87 6.11 5.89
CA ALA A 120 -8.62 4.68 5.71
C ALA A 120 -9.77 3.80 6.19
N LEU A 121 -10.59 4.27 7.11
CA LEU A 121 -11.76 3.53 7.57
C LEU A 121 -12.83 3.41 6.48
N GLU A 122 -12.83 4.29 5.50
CA GLU A 122 -13.77 4.25 4.38
C GLU A 122 -13.49 3.11 3.41
N THR A 123 -12.29 2.56 3.41
CA THR A 123 -11.92 1.43 2.55
C THR A 123 -12.36 0.08 3.11
N GLY A 124 -12.88 0.06 4.31
CA GLY A 124 -13.20 -1.20 5.02
C GLY A 124 -12.03 -1.72 5.86
N PHE A 125 -10.96 -0.95 6.01
CA PHE A 125 -9.91 -1.31 6.97
C PHE A 125 -10.48 -1.38 8.37
N VAL A 126 -10.20 -2.49 9.07
CA VAL A 126 -10.66 -2.72 10.43
C VAL A 126 -9.47 -2.53 11.37
N PRO A 127 -9.49 -1.53 12.26
CA PRO A 127 -8.43 -1.34 13.24
C PRO A 127 -8.24 -2.57 14.12
N PHE A 128 -6.99 -2.81 14.50
CA PHE A 128 -6.64 -3.92 15.39
C PHE A 128 -5.64 -3.43 16.43
N GLU A 129 -5.55 -4.17 17.54
CA GLU A 129 -4.54 -3.89 18.54
C GLU A 129 -3.16 -4.16 17.99
N TYR A 130 -2.29 -3.17 18.10
CA TYR A 130 -0.96 -3.22 17.53
C TYR A 130 0.06 -3.51 18.64
N ASN A 131 0.31 -4.79 18.86
CA ASN A 131 1.29 -5.26 19.84
C ASN A 131 2.46 -6.04 19.23
N ALA A 132 2.38 -6.33 17.95
CA ALA A 132 3.43 -7.06 17.25
C ALA A 132 4.75 -6.30 17.28
N GLY A 133 5.80 -6.94 17.72
CA GLY A 133 7.09 -6.30 17.85
C GLY A 133 7.21 -5.32 19.01
N THR A 134 6.16 -5.09 19.74
CA THR A 134 6.20 -4.24 20.92
C THR A 134 6.87 -5.00 22.03
N LYS A 135 7.91 -4.39 22.56
CA LYS A 135 8.59 -4.97 23.70
C LYS A 135 7.79 -4.68 24.95
N THR A 136 7.33 -5.71 25.60
CA THR A 136 6.70 -5.55 26.88
C THR A 136 7.74 -5.11 27.90
N LEU A 137 7.40 -4.10 28.66
CA LEU A 137 8.29 -3.55 29.68
C LEU A 137 7.92 -4.12 31.03
N PHE A 138 8.91 -4.53 31.68
CA PHE A 138 8.77 -5.11 33.01
C PHE A 138 9.83 -4.57 33.92
#